data_4f2819d7234bda78aaa7ecc1860dc317
#
_entry.id   4f2819d7234bda78aaa7ecc1860dc317
#
_cell.length_a   1.000
_cell.length_b   1.000
_cell.length_c   1.000
_cell.angle_alpha   90.00
_cell.angle_beta   90.00
_cell.angle_gamma   90.00
#
_symmetry.space_group_name_H-M   'P 1'
#
loop_
_entity.id
_entity.type
_entity.pdbx_description
1 polymer ?
#
loop_
_entity_poly.entity_id
_entity_poly.type
_entity_poly.pdbx_seq_one_letter_code
_entity_poly.pdbx_strand_id
1 'polypeptide(L)'
;MKMVRPCQYQFEEASLAWIFLAGAIASEVVATAALKLSSGLTRPTPSVVVAVGYLLSFALLGQALKLQLQVSVAYAIWSGVGTAAITVIGMLLLNEPLTAGKAIGIALVIGGVVVLNLAGAH
;
A
#
# COMPACT_ATOMS: atom_id res chain seq x y z
N MET A 1 -27.38 6.06 10.83
CA MET A 1 -27.55 7.31 10.08
C MET A 1 -26.33 8.21 10.25
N LYS A 2 -25.80 8.71 9.17
CA LYS A 2 -24.61 9.55 9.24
C LYS A 2 -24.99 10.97 9.58
N MET A 3 -24.32 11.53 10.56
CA MET A 3 -24.47 12.95 10.88
C MET A 3 -23.67 13.78 9.90
N VAL A 4 -24.19 14.94 9.56
CA VAL A 4 -23.45 15.94 8.78
C VAL A 4 -22.29 16.43 9.64
N ARG A 5 -21.06 16.27 9.15
CA ARG A 5 -19.87 16.67 9.88
C ARG A 5 -19.32 17.99 9.39
N PRO A 6 -18.71 18.79 10.28
CA PRO A 6 -18.04 20.00 9.83
C PRO A 6 -16.94 19.66 8.83
N CYS A 7 -16.67 20.57 7.92
CA CYS A 7 -15.66 20.40 6.89
C CYS A 7 -14.28 20.07 7.50
N GLN A 8 -13.93 20.73 8.59
CA GLN A 8 -12.67 20.49 9.29
C GLN A 8 -12.57 19.05 9.79
N TYR A 9 -13.64 18.52 10.35
CA TYR A 9 -13.67 17.15 10.85
C TYR A 9 -13.49 16.15 9.73
N GLN A 10 -14.12 16.39 8.59
CA GLN A 10 -13.97 15.52 7.42
C GLN A 10 -12.52 15.53 6.92
N PHE A 11 -11.88 16.69 6.96
CA PHE A 11 -10.49 16.84 6.56
C PHE A 11 -9.56 16.04 7.46
N GLU A 12 -9.78 16.08 8.77
CA GLU A 12 -8.99 15.30 9.71
C GLU A 12 -9.16 13.81 9.49
N GLU A 13 -10.38 13.34 9.24
CA GLU A 13 -10.63 11.93 8.96
C GLU A 13 -9.94 11.50 7.68
N ALA A 14 -9.98 12.32 6.64
CA ALA A 14 -9.30 12.02 5.39
C ALA A 14 -7.80 11.90 5.60
N SER A 15 -7.20 12.81 6.37
CA SER A 15 -5.77 12.74 6.69
C SER A 15 -5.41 11.47 7.43
N LEU A 16 -6.22 11.07 8.42
CA LEU A 16 -6.00 9.84 9.16
C LEU A 16 -6.12 8.61 8.25
N ALA A 17 -7.11 8.61 7.34
CA ALA A 17 -7.28 7.51 6.42
C ALA A 17 -6.03 7.31 5.56
N TRP A 18 -5.44 8.40 5.06
CA TRP A 18 -4.22 8.32 4.26
C TRP A 18 -3.03 7.84 5.08
N ILE A 19 -2.92 8.25 6.35
CA ILE A 19 -1.86 7.79 7.24
C ILE A 19 -1.99 6.28 7.47
N PHE A 20 -3.18 5.80 7.74
CA PHE A 20 -3.41 4.37 7.92
C PHE A 20 -3.12 3.59 6.65
N LEU A 21 -3.50 4.11 5.49
CA LEU A 21 -3.20 3.48 4.22
C LEU A 21 -1.71 3.41 3.96
N ALA A 22 -0.98 4.50 4.22
CA ALA A 22 0.47 4.53 4.06
C ALA A 22 1.15 3.50 4.96
N GLY A 23 0.71 3.40 6.21
CA GLY A 23 1.22 2.39 7.14
C GLY A 23 0.92 0.97 6.68
N ALA A 24 -0.28 0.76 6.14
CA ALA A 24 -0.68 -0.54 5.63
C ALA A 24 0.21 -0.97 4.46
N ILE A 25 0.46 -0.06 3.52
CA ILE A 25 1.30 -0.33 2.37
C ILE A 25 2.75 -0.60 2.81
N ALA A 26 3.28 0.22 3.72
CA ALA A 26 4.63 0.03 4.24
C ALA A 26 4.80 -1.34 4.90
N SER A 27 3.83 -1.72 5.74
CA SER A 27 3.86 -3.02 6.42
C SER A 27 3.80 -4.17 5.42
N GLU A 28 2.96 -4.06 4.40
CA GLU A 28 2.82 -5.08 3.37
C GLU A 28 4.09 -5.20 2.53
N VAL A 29 4.70 -4.09 2.15
CA VAL A 29 5.93 -4.10 1.36
C VAL A 29 7.05 -4.76 2.15
N VAL A 30 7.20 -4.45 3.43
CA VAL A 30 8.19 -5.11 4.29
C VAL A 30 7.90 -6.60 4.39
N ALA A 31 6.64 -6.97 4.58
CA ALA A 31 6.25 -8.37 4.68
C ALA A 31 6.56 -9.12 3.38
N THR A 32 6.29 -8.52 2.23
CA THR A 32 6.55 -9.15 0.94
C THR A 32 8.03 -9.32 0.68
N ALA A 33 8.85 -8.33 1.04
CA ALA A 33 10.31 -8.45 0.95
C ALA A 33 10.81 -9.57 1.86
N ALA A 34 10.30 -9.64 3.08
CA ALA A 34 10.65 -10.70 4.02
C ALA A 34 10.20 -12.06 3.51
N LEU A 35 9.07 -12.12 2.80
CA LEU A 35 8.57 -13.36 2.21
C LEU A 35 9.60 -13.95 1.25
N LYS A 36 10.21 -13.12 0.41
CA LYS A 36 11.28 -13.59 -0.47
C LYS A 36 12.47 -14.12 0.31
N LEU A 37 12.85 -13.44 1.39
CA LEU A 37 13.98 -13.85 2.22
C LEU A 37 13.67 -15.07 3.08
N SER A 38 12.40 -15.45 3.22
CA SER A 38 11.98 -16.58 4.04
C SER A 38 12.16 -17.92 3.35
N SER A 39 12.52 -17.94 2.09
CA SER A 39 12.65 -19.17 1.29
C SER A 39 11.40 -20.04 1.39
N GLY A 40 10.24 -19.44 1.05
CA GLY A 40 8.98 -20.16 1.10
C GLY A 40 8.46 -20.40 2.52
N LEU A 41 8.74 -19.48 3.44
CA LEU A 41 8.33 -19.55 4.84
C LEU A 41 9.04 -20.66 5.63
N THR A 42 10.22 -21.07 5.17
CA THR A 42 11.02 -22.09 5.87
C THR A 42 11.96 -21.48 6.90
N ARG A 43 12.32 -20.21 6.77
CA ARG A 43 13.19 -19.52 7.72
C ARG A 43 12.34 -18.84 8.81
N PRO A 44 12.60 -19.12 10.10
CA PRO A 44 11.72 -18.62 11.18
C PRO A 44 11.67 -17.11 11.29
N THR A 45 12.82 -16.43 11.27
CA THR A 45 12.86 -14.99 11.50
C THR A 45 12.15 -14.20 10.41
N PRO A 46 12.47 -14.39 9.09
CA PRO A 46 11.70 -13.70 8.05
C PRO A 46 10.23 -14.11 8.05
N SER A 47 9.91 -15.36 8.37
CA SER A 47 8.52 -15.83 8.40
C SER A 47 7.68 -15.09 9.44
N VAL A 48 8.26 -14.79 10.60
CA VAL A 48 7.57 -14.00 11.64
C VAL A 48 7.33 -12.59 11.13
N VAL A 49 8.30 -11.98 10.46
CA VAL A 49 8.12 -10.65 9.87
C VAL A 49 6.98 -10.66 8.84
N VAL A 50 6.89 -11.70 8.02
CA VAL A 50 5.79 -11.86 7.06
C VAL A 50 4.45 -11.88 7.77
N ALA A 51 4.30 -12.72 8.79
CA ALA A 51 3.05 -12.87 9.51
C ALA A 51 2.62 -11.56 10.17
N VAL A 52 3.52 -10.94 10.92
CA VAL A 52 3.24 -9.69 11.63
C VAL A 52 2.96 -8.57 10.63
N GLY A 53 3.76 -8.47 9.57
CA GLY A 53 3.61 -7.42 8.58
C GLY A 53 2.27 -7.49 7.85
N TYR A 54 1.85 -8.67 7.43
CA TYR A 54 0.56 -8.81 6.75
C TYR A 54 -0.62 -8.58 7.68
N LEU A 55 -0.55 -9.10 8.91
CA LEU A 55 -1.63 -8.85 9.88
C LEU A 55 -1.76 -7.36 10.18
N LEU A 56 -0.63 -6.69 10.38
CA LEU A 56 -0.63 -5.25 10.62
C LEU A 56 -1.16 -4.49 9.42
N SER A 57 -0.77 -4.88 8.21
CA SER A 57 -1.21 -4.19 7.00
C SER A 57 -2.73 -4.28 6.83
N PHE A 58 -3.32 -5.44 7.05
CA PHE A 58 -4.77 -5.59 6.94
C PHE A 58 -5.52 -4.84 8.05
N ALA A 59 -4.96 -4.83 9.27
CA ALA A 59 -5.57 -4.07 10.36
C ALA A 59 -5.58 -2.57 10.04
N LEU A 60 -4.47 -2.06 9.52
CA LEU A 60 -4.37 -0.64 9.15
C LEU A 60 -5.26 -0.31 7.95
N LEU A 61 -5.34 -1.20 6.97
CA LEU A 61 -6.25 -1.01 5.84
C LEU A 61 -7.70 -0.95 6.32
N GLY A 62 -8.09 -1.82 7.25
CA GLY A 62 -9.42 -1.80 7.81
C GLY A 62 -9.75 -0.47 8.46
N GLN A 63 -8.78 0.12 9.18
CA GLN A 63 -8.97 1.44 9.79
C GLN A 63 -9.11 2.52 8.72
N ALA A 64 -8.32 2.46 7.65
CA ALA A 64 -8.43 3.42 6.56
C ALA A 64 -9.81 3.38 5.91
N LEU A 65 -10.32 2.17 5.65
CA LEU A 65 -11.64 1.99 5.04
C LEU A 65 -12.76 2.43 5.97
N LYS A 66 -12.59 2.23 7.28
CA LYS A 66 -13.55 2.71 8.28
C LYS A 66 -13.67 4.23 8.25
N LEU A 67 -12.62 4.93 7.88
CA LEU A 67 -12.59 6.39 7.79
C LEU A 67 -13.05 6.92 6.43
N GLN A 68 -13.87 6.14 5.71
CA GLN A 68 -14.55 6.56 4.49
C GLN A 68 -13.67 6.58 3.24
N LEU A 69 -12.49 5.96 3.28
CA LEU A 69 -11.68 5.82 2.09
C LEU A 69 -12.32 4.78 1.16
N GLN A 70 -12.45 5.13 -0.12
CA GLN A 70 -13.03 4.21 -1.09
C GLN A 70 -12.10 3.02 -1.33
N VAL A 71 -12.68 1.82 -1.41
CA VAL A 71 -11.91 0.59 -1.62
C VAL A 71 -11.15 0.64 -2.94
N SER A 72 -11.79 1.11 -4.01
CA SER A 72 -11.15 1.20 -5.32
C SER A 72 -9.94 2.14 -5.30
N VAL A 73 -10.07 3.27 -4.63
CA VAL A 73 -8.96 4.24 -4.51
C VAL A 73 -7.84 3.63 -3.66
N ALA A 74 -8.18 2.99 -2.55
CA ALA A 74 -7.19 2.35 -1.69
C ALA A 74 -6.39 1.30 -2.46
N TYR A 75 -7.06 0.44 -3.20
CA TYR A 75 -6.38 -0.59 -3.99
C TYR A 75 -5.52 -0.01 -5.10
N ALA A 76 -6.01 1.03 -5.77
CA ALA A 76 -5.24 1.66 -6.85
C ALA A 76 -3.94 2.26 -6.30
N ILE A 77 -4.01 2.97 -5.19
CA ILE A 77 -2.83 3.57 -4.58
C ILE A 77 -1.90 2.49 -4.03
N TRP A 78 -2.47 1.46 -3.39
CA TRP A 78 -1.70 0.33 -2.90
C TRP A 78 -0.91 -0.31 -4.04
N SER A 79 -1.58 -0.56 -5.18
CA SER A 79 -0.92 -1.16 -6.34
C SER A 79 0.21 -0.29 -6.88
N GLY A 80 -0.04 1.01 -7.04
CA GLY A 80 0.95 1.93 -7.59
C GLY A 80 2.13 2.14 -6.65
N VAL A 81 1.86 2.54 -5.43
CA VAL A 81 2.89 2.83 -4.44
C VAL A 81 3.62 1.54 -4.04
N GLY A 82 2.86 0.47 -3.81
CA GLY A 82 3.43 -0.81 -3.42
C GLY A 82 4.35 -1.37 -4.48
N THR A 83 3.93 -1.34 -5.75
CA THR A 83 4.75 -1.84 -6.85
C THR A 83 6.03 -1.02 -7.00
N ALA A 84 5.93 0.30 -6.92
CA ALA A 84 7.10 1.16 -6.98
C ALA A 84 8.06 0.87 -5.82
N ALA A 85 7.51 0.78 -4.61
CA ALA A 85 8.33 0.53 -3.42
C ALA A 85 9.01 -0.83 -3.47
N ILE A 86 8.29 -1.88 -3.84
CA ILE A 86 8.87 -3.22 -3.89
C ILE A 86 9.90 -3.34 -5.00
N THR A 87 9.72 -2.62 -6.10
CA THR A 87 10.70 -2.59 -7.17
C THR A 87 12.01 -1.96 -6.70
N VAL A 88 11.93 -0.84 -5.98
CA VAL A 88 13.11 -0.19 -5.42
C VAL A 88 13.82 -1.12 -4.43
N ILE A 89 13.05 -1.76 -3.54
CA ILE A 89 13.61 -2.70 -2.58
C ILE A 89 14.26 -3.89 -3.30
N GLY A 90 13.61 -4.41 -4.32
CA GLY A 90 14.15 -5.51 -5.11
C GLY A 90 15.49 -5.15 -5.73
N MET A 91 15.60 -3.93 -6.30
CA MET A 91 16.85 -3.46 -6.89
C MET A 91 17.95 -3.29 -5.84
N LEU A 92 17.62 -2.71 -4.70
CA LEU A 92 18.64 -2.33 -3.71
C LEU A 92 19.05 -3.50 -2.82
N LEU A 93 18.13 -4.36 -2.44
CA LEU A 93 18.38 -5.38 -1.43
C LEU A 93 18.35 -6.82 -1.97
N LEU A 94 17.66 -7.06 -3.07
CA LEU A 94 17.45 -8.40 -3.59
C LEU A 94 18.13 -8.63 -4.93
N ASN A 95 18.92 -7.66 -5.41
CA ASN A 95 19.68 -7.73 -6.66
C ASN A 95 18.80 -8.01 -7.88
N GLU A 96 17.57 -7.49 -7.88
CA GLU A 96 16.68 -7.63 -9.03
C GLU A 96 16.93 -6.50 -10.02
N PRO A 97 17.00 -6.80 -11.32
CA PRO A 97 17.30 -5.75 -12.30
C PRO A 97 16.09 -4.88 -12.58
N LEU A 98 16.34 -3.61 -12.84
CA LEU A 98 15.34 -2.71 -13.41
C LEU A 98 15.45 -2.77 -14.93
N THR A 99 14.38 -3.15 -15.59
CA THR A 99 14.31 -3.17 -17.04
C THR A 99 13.45 -2.02 -17.55
N ALA A 100 13.60 -1.69 -18.84
CA ALA A 100 12.74 -0.68 -19.45
C ALA A 100 11.26 -1.05 -19.33
N GLY A 101 10.95 -2.34 -19.48
CA GLY A 101 9.58 -2.82 -19.35
C GLY A 101 9.02 -2.59 -17.96
N LYS A 102 9.82 -2.84 -16.92
CA LYS A 102 9.39 -2.56 -15.53
C LYS A 102 9.14 -1.08 -15.32
N ALA A 103 10.04 -0.22 -15.80
CA ALA A 103 9.88 1.22 -15.65
C ALA A 103 8.62 1.72 -16.34
N ILE A 104 8.35 1.25 -17.56
CA ILE A 104 7.15 1.60 -18.31
C ILE A 104 5.90 1.12 -17.58
N GLY A 105 5.92 -0.13 -17.12
CA GLY A 105 4.78 -0.70 -16.40
C GLY A 105 4.45 0.07 -15.13
N ILE A 106 5.47 0.43 -14.36
CA ILE A 106 5.27 1.22 -13.13
C ILE A 106 4.71 2.60 -13.49
N ALA A 107 5.23 3.24 -14.53
CA ALA A 107 4.72 4.54 -14.96
C ALA A 107 3.24 4.45 -15.36
N LEU A 108 2.84 3.39 -16.04
CA LEU A 108 1.45 3.17 -16.42
C LEU A 108 0.55 2.95 -15.20
N VAL A 109 1.02 2.18 -14.23
CA VAL A 109 0.27 1.95 -12.98
C VAL A 109 0.09 3.26 -12.23
N ILE A 110 1.15 4.04 -12.07
CA ILE A 110 1.09 5.33 -11.40
C ILE A 110 0.14 6.28 -12.14
N GLY A 111 0.23 6.33 -13.46
CA GLY A 111 -0.68 7.12 -14.27
C GLY A 111 -2.14 6.71 -14.06
N GLY A 112 -2.40 5.41 -14.03
CA GLY A 112 -3.73 4.90 -13.75
C GLY A 112 -4.23 5.27 -12.36
N VAL A 113 -3.35 5.21 -11.36
CA VAL A 113 -3.70 5.61 -9.98
C VAL A 113 -4.08 7.08 -9.94
N VAL A 114 -3.32 7.93 -10.62
CA VAL A 114 -3.63 9.37 -10.67
C VAL A 114 -5.01 9.59 -11.32
N VAL A 115 -5.28 8.93 -12.43
CA VAL A 115 -6.57 9.06 -13.12
C VAL A 115 -7.72 8.59 -12.22
N LEU A 116 -7.56 7.44 -11.56
CA LEU A 116 -8.56 6.93 -10.66
C LEU A 116 -8.82 7.86 -9.49
N ASN A 117 -7.77 8.43 -8.94
CA ASN A 117 -7.89 9.35 -7.81
C ASN A 117 -8.66 10.61 -8.23
N LEU A 118 -8.35 11.15 -9.40
CA LEU A 118 -9.06 12.33 -9.91
C LEU A 118 -10.52 12.00 -10.23
N ALA A 119 -10.78 10.83 -10.79
CA ALA A 119 -12.15 10.41 -11.14
C ALA A 119 -12.96 10.04 -9.90
N GLY A 120 -12.32 9.48 -8.88
CA GLY A 120 -12.99 9.01 -7.66
C GLY A 120 -13.03 10.01 -6.53
N ALA A 121 -12.49 11.21 -6.71
CA ALA A 121 -12.37 12.20 -5.65
C ALA A 121 -13.70 12.89 -5.28
N HIS A 122 -14.77 12.52 -5.92
CA HIS A 122 -16.07 13.17 -5.70
C HIS A 122 -17.07 12.24 -5.04
#